data_b57ecd1f770f4f82088ef98ba30abff9
#
_entry.id   b57ecd1f770f4f82088ef98ba30abff9
#
_cell.length_a   1.000
_cell.length_b   1.000
_cell.length_c   1.000
_cell.angle_alpha   90.00
_cell.angle_beta   90.00
_cell.angle_gamma   90.00
#
_symmetry.space_group_name_H-M   'P 1'
#
loop_
_entity.id
_entity.type
_entity.pdbx_description
1 polymer ?
#
loop_
_entity_poly.entity_id
_entity_poly.type
_entity_poly.pdbx_seq_one_letter_code
_entity_poly.pdbx_strand_id
1 'polypeptide(L)'
;MTTQYDATAAMEIVNASAPGAACIDEGVLYLEPDTLAESIRTLRDSEESDLVFLSNLTAVDHELHFELVYHLQSLDLNHILQVKARVFDREDPALPSLTRVYHGAHLQEREVYDLFGIRFDGHPDLRRMFLWEGFPGYPLRKDFLQMPGQVRAGLPGFPHESEENAWPVPGSVPQRPLHPNDPQPEGEVVVADESEDAS
;
A
#
# COMPACT_ATOMS: atom_id res chain seq x y z
N MET A 1 -15.72 20.33 -13.97
CA MET A 1 -15.93 19.02 -13.29
C MET A 1 -15.15 17.98 -14.05
N THR A 2 -14.36 17.18 -13.37
CA THR A 2 -13.64 16.06 -14.01
C THR A 2 -14.63 14.97 -14.39
N THR A 3 -14.55 14.46 -15.61
CA THR A 3 -15.46 13.43 -16.15
C THR A 3 -14.77 12.06 -16.12
N GLN A 4 -15.56 11.00 -16.06
CA GLN A 4 -15.03 9.64 -16.21
C GLN A 4 -14.78 9.37 -17.70
N TYR A 5 -13.58 8.89 -18.04
CA TYR A 5 -13.28 8.42 -19.41
C TYR A 5 -13.93 7.06 -19.65
N ASP A 6 -14.40 6.82 -20.86
CA ASP A 6 -15.07 5.56 -21.18
C ASP A 6 -14.07 4.39 -21.19
N ALA A 7 -14.32 3.40 -20.33
CA ALA A 7 -13.50 2.20 -20.24
C ALA A 7 -13.51 1.38 -21.54
N THR A 8 -14.60 1.43 -22.32
CA THR A 8 -14.70 0.73 -23.62
C THR A 8 -13.77 1.35 -24.64
N ALA A 9 -13.77 2.68 -24.73
CA ALA A 9 -12.85 3.40 -25.61
C ALA A 9 -11.38 3.13 -25.22
N ALA A 10 -11.07 3.14 -23.93
CA ALA A 10 -9.74 2.80 -23.44
C ALA A 10 -9.32 1.36 -23.80
N MET A 11 -10.24 0.40 -23.66
CA MET A 11 -10.00 -1.00 -24.05
C MET A 11 -9.71 -1.13 -25.54
N GLU A 12 -10.44 -0.42 -26.39
CA GLU A 12 -10.23 -0.44 -27.84
C GLU A 12 -8.84 0.10 -28.21
N ILE A 13 -8.41 1.20 -27.58
CA ILE A 13 -7.07 1.79 -27.78
C ILE A 13 -5.98 0.77 -27.41
N VAL A 14 -6.10 0.11 -26.26
CA VAL A 14 -5.11 -0.87 -25.81
C VAL A 14 -5.11 -2.11 -26.72
N ASN A 15 -6.28 -2.68 -27.00
CA ASN A 15 -6.39 -3.89 -27.80
C ASN A 15 -6.03 -3.69 -29.29
N ALA A 16 -6.06 -2.45 -29.80
CA ALA A 16 -5.54 -2.13 -31.12
C ALA A 16 -4.01 -2.27 -31.18
N SER A 17 -3.31 -1.99 -30.08
CA SER A 17 -1.85 -2.10 -29.94
C SER A 17 -1.42 -3.51 -29.53
N ALA A 18 -2.14 -4.12 -28.58
CA ALA A 18 -1.86 -5.45 -28.00
C ALA A 18 -3.18 -6.23 -27.82
N PRO A 19 -3.57 -7.03 -28.82
CA PRO A 19 -4.83 -7.77 -28.76
C PRO A 19 -4.92 -8.70 -27.55
N GLY A 20 -5.99 -8.57 -26.76
CA GLY A 20 -6.23 -9.35 -25.54
C GLY A 20 -5.54 -8.83 -24.28
N ALA A 21 -4.81 -7.71 -24.36
CA ALA A 21 -4.16 -7.08 -23.20
C ALA A 21 -5.14 -6.37 -22.25
N ALA A 22 -6.36 -6.09 -22.71
CA ALA A 22 -7.36 -5.39 -21.92
C ALA A 22 -8.73 -6.07 -22.01
N CYS A 23 -9.44 -6.11 -20.88
CA CYS A 23 -10.82 -6.54 -20.80
C CYS A 23 -11.62 -5.62 -19.86
N ILE A 24 -12.96 -5.68 -19.96
CA ILE A 24 -13.84 -4.94 -19.05
C ILE A 24 -14.55 -5.94 -18.15
N ASP A 25 -14.49 -5.67 -16.85
CA ASP A 25 -15.21 -6.42 -15.83
C ASP A 25 -15.94 -5.41 -14.92
N GLU A 26 -17.26 -5.56 -14.76
CA GLU A 26 -18.12 -4.64 -13.98
C GLU A 26 -17.98 -3.15 -14.36
N GLY A 27 -17.67 -2.85 -15.62
CA GLY A 27 -17.49 -1.47 -16.10
C GLY A 27 -16.12 -0.86 -15.81
N VAL A 28 -15.18 -1.63 -15.28
CA VAL A 28 -13.80 -1.22 -15.02
C VAL A 28 -12.85 -1.88 -16.02
N LEU A 29 -11.85 -1.14 -16.45
CA LEU A 29 -10.81 -1.64 -17.34
C LEU A 29 -9.80 -2.47 -16.57
N TYR A 30 -9.63 -3.73 -16.96
CA TYR A 30 -8.58 -4.62 -16.46
C TYR A 30 -7.51 -4.80 -17.53
N LEU A 31 -6.25 -4.71 -17.12
CA LEU A 31 -5.08 -4.95 -17.95
C LEU A 31 -4.35 -6.22 -17.49
N GLU A 32 -3.84 -6.95 -18.48
CA GLU A 32 -3.00 -8.12 -18.22
C GLU A 32 -1.66 -7.69 -17.61
N PRO A 33 -1.21 -8.35 -16.52
CA PRO A 33 0.02 -7.99 -15.81
C PRO A 33 1.25 -7.87 -16.71
N ASP A 34 1.45 -8.79 -17.63
CA ASP A 34 2.64 -8.86 -18.49
C ASP A 34 2.73 -7.67 -19.47
N THR A 35 1.59 -7.13 -19.87
CA THR A 35 1.50 -6.02 -20.85
C THR A 35 1.15 -4.68 -20.20
N LEU A 36 1.01 -4.64 -18.87
CA LEU A 36 0.53 -3.50 -18.11
C LEU A 36 1.26 -2.20 -18.44
N ALA A 37 2.59 -2.20 -18.40
CA ALA A 37 3.38 -0.99 -18.61
C ALA A 37 3.25 -0.45 -20.05
N GLU A 38 3.12 -1.34 -21.04
CA GLU A 38 2.98 -0.98 -22.43
C GLU A 38 1.57 -0.49 -22.73
N SER A 39 0.55 -1.13 -22.17
CA SER A 39 -0.85 -0.75 -22.26
C SER A 39 -1.09 0.65 -21.66
N ILE A 40 -0.55 0.90 -20.47
CA ILE A 40 -0.65 2.21 -19.82
C ILE A 40 0.12 3.29 -20.59
N ARG A 41 1.27 2.94 -21.20
CA ARG A 41 1.99 3.87 -22.08
C ARG A 41 1.16 4.23 -23.30
N THR A 42 0.50 3.25 -23.91
CA THR A 42 -0.40 3.48 -25.05
C THR A 42 -1.54 4.44 -24.70
N LEU A 43 -2.16 4.26 -23.53
CA LEU A 43 -3.20 5.17 -23.03
C LEU A 43 -2.68 6.57 -22.72
N ARG A 44 -1.44 6.69 -22.22
CA ARG A 44 -0.81 7.99 -21.97
C ARG A 44 -0.53 8.75 -23.27
N ASP A 45 0.00 8.03 -24.28
CA ASP A 45 0.51 8.63 -25.52
C ASP A 45 -0.58 8.81 -26.60
N SER A 46 -1.80 8.28 -26.37
CA SER A 46 -2.95 8.45 -27.26
C SER A 46 -3.54 9.86 -27.12
N GLU A 47 -3.75 10.56 -28.23
CA GLU A 47 -4.39 11.88 -28.25
C GLU A 47 -5.85 11.86 -27.75
N GLU A 48 -6.53 10.72 -27.84
CA GLU A 48 -7.92 10.58 -27.39
C GLU A 48 -8.05 10.43 -25.89
N SER A 49 -7.14 9.72 -25.25
CA SER A 49 -7.16 9.48 -23.80
C SER A 49 -6.23 10.41 -23.03
N ASP A 50 -5.06 10.76 -23.58
CA ASP A 50 -4.09 11.72 -23.00
C ASP A 50 -3.88 11.56 -21.47
N LEU A 51 -3.79 10.31 -21.01
CA LEU A 51 -3.72 9.99 -19.57
C LEU A 51 -2.30 10.22 -19.04
N VAL A 52 -1.86 11.45 -19.02
CA VAL A 52 -0.49 11.87 -18.72
C VAL A 52 -0.13 11.85 -17.23
N PHE A 53 -1.11 11.71 -16.35
CA PHE A 53 -0.90 11.81 -14.90
C PHE A 53 -1.40 10.57 -14.15
N LEU A 54 -0.51 9.95 -13.37
CA LEU A 54 -0.86 8.91 -12.40
C LEU A 54 -1.18 9.61 -11.07
N SER A 55 -2.47 9.74 -10.77
CA SER A 55 -2.92 10.41 -9.55
C SER A 55 -2.82 9.52 -8.31
N ASN A 56 -3.06 8.21 -8.46
CA ASN A 56 -2.95 7.26 -7.36
C ASN A 56 -2.66 5.84 -7.86
N LEU A 57 -1.90 5.09 -7.07
CA LEU A 57 -1.68 3.65 -7.19
C LEU A 57 -1.86 3.03 -5.81
N THR A 58 -2.72 2.04 -5.71
CA THR A 58 -2.92 1.28 -4.48
C THR A 58 -3.15 -0.19 -4.79
N ALA A 59 -3.17 -1.02 -3.75
CA ALA A 59 -3.47 -2.45 -3.87
C ALA A 59 -4.57 -2.87 -2.89
N VAL A 60 -5.30 -3.90 -3.27
CA VAL A 60 -6.33 -4.55 -2.44
C VAL A 60 -6.00 -6.04 -2.36
N ASP A 61 -6.01 -6.59 -1.16
CA ASP A 61 -5.87 -8.04 -0.94
C ASP A 61 -7.24 -8.71 -0.93
N HIS A 62 -7.50 -9.60 -1.91
CA HIS A 62 -8.75 -10.37 -2.06
C HIS A 62 -8.63 -11.84 -1.60
N GLU A 63 -7.65 -12.17 -0.72
CA GLU A 63 -7.38 -13.53 -0.24
C GLU A 63 -6.86 -14.50 -1.31
N LEU A 64 -7.41 -14.49 -2.52
CA LEU A 64 -6.98 -15.36 -3.63
C LEU A 64 -6.01 -14.67 -4.58
N HIS A 65 -6.04 -13.34 -4.64
CA HIS A 65 -5.20 -12.52 -5.52
C HIS A 65 -5.04 -11.11 -4.94
N PHE A 66 -4.05 -10.39 -5.42
CA PHE A 66 -3.94 -8.96 -5.24
C PHE A 66 -4.55 -8.25 -6.45
N GLU A 67 -5.27 -7.17 -6.19
CA GLU A 67 -5.78 -6.28 -7.22
C GLU A 67 -5.10 -4.91 -7.07
N LEU A 68 -4.34 -4.50 -8.08
CA LEU A 68 -3.77 -3.17 -8.13
C LEU A 68 -4.73 -2.24 -8.84
N VAL A 69 -4.87 -1.03 -8.30
CA VAL A 69 -5.79 -0.01 -8.78
C VAL A 69 -4.99 1.24 -9.13
N TYR A 70 -5.04 1.62 -10.40
CA TYR A 70 -4.38 2.79 -10.95
C TYR A 70 -5.43 3.84 -11.30
N HIS A 71 -5.25 5.05 -10.82
CA HIS A 71 -6.06 6.20 -11.21
C HIS A 71 -5.25 7.08 -12.14
N LEU A 72 -5.62 7.07 -13.40
CA LEU A 72 -4.98 7.84 -14.47
C LEU A 72 -5.83 9.06 -14.78
N GLN A 73 -5.19 10.17 -15.14
CA GLN A 73 -5.88 11.42 -15.41
C GLN A 73 -5.25 12.15 -16.60
N SER A 74 -6.11 12.69 -17.45
CA SER A 74 -5.75 13.76 -18.39
C SER A 74 -6.00 15.10 -17.74
N LEU A 75 -4.99 15.95 -17.74
CA LEU A 75 -5.08 17.31 -17.19
C LEU A 75 -5.70 18.26 -18.23
N ASP A 76 -5.40 18.05 -19.51
CA ASP A 76 -5.88 18.91 -20.60
C ASP A 76 -7.33 18.59 -20.97
N LEU A 77 -7.68 17.31 -21.08
CA LEU A 77 -9.03 16.85 -21.41
C LEU A 77 -9.94 16.73 -20.19
N ASN A 78 -9.37 16.92 -18.99
CA ASN A 78 -10.09 16.93 -17.70
C ASN A 78 -10.97 15.70 -17.45
N HIS A 79 -10.41 14.52 -17.69
CA HIS A 79 -11.05 13.24 -17.38
C HIS A 79 -10.13 12.30 -16.60
N ILE A 80 -10.75 11.30 -15.95
CA ILE A 80 -10.06 10.27 -15.19
C ILE A 80 -10.46 8.88 -15.69
N LEU A 81 -9.54 7.92 -15.56
CA LEU A 81 -9.78 6.52 -15.81
C LEU A 81 -9.25 5.68 -14.64
N GLN A 82 -10.06 4.77 -14.16
CA GLN A 82 -9.61 3.73 -13.24
C GLN A 82 -9.22 2.49 -14.04
N VAL A 83 -8.01 2.01 -13.81
CA VAL A 83 -7.45 0.81 -14.43
C VAL A 83 -7.07 -0.15 -13.33
N LYS A 84 -7.32 -1.43 -13.52
CA LYS A 84 -6.99 -2.48 -12.57
C LYS A 84 -6.12 -3.58 -13.20
N ALA A 85 -5.31 -4.23 -12.36
CA ALA A 85 -4.56 -5.44 -12.72
C ALA A 85 -4.65 -6.45 -11.58
N ARG A 86 -4.82 -7.73 -11.91
CA ARG A 86 -4.89 -8.82 -10.92
C ARG A 86 -3.60 -9.62 -10.93
N VAL A 87 -3.07 -9.91 -9.73
CA VAL A 87 -1.89 -10.77 -9.54
C VAL A 87 -2.31 -11.97 -8.70
N PHE A 88 -2.29 -13.16 -9.28
CA PHE A 88 -2.74 -14.39 -8.63
C PHE A 88 -1.63 -15.09 -7.83
N ASP A 89 -0.37 -14.82 -8.15
CA ASP A 89 0.74 -15.31 -7.35
C ASP A 89 0.82 -14.50 -6.04
N ARG A 90 0.51 -15.16 -4.93
CA ARG A 90 0.55 -14.53 -3.60
C ARG A 90 1.87 -14.71 -2.88
N GLU A 91 2.68 -15.68 -3.30
CA GLU A 91 3.97 -15.95 -2.68
C GLU A 91 5.02 -14.96 -3.17
N ASP A 92 5.06 -14.73 -4.48
CA ASP A 92 5.98 -13.79 -5.11
C ASP A 92 5.26 -12.87 -6.11
N PRO A 93 4.35 -12.00 -5.61
CA PRO A 93 3.57 -11.14 -6.49
C PRO A 93 4.46 -10.10 -7.16
N ALA A 94 4.41 -10.03 -8.49
CA ALA A 94 5.22 -9.11 -9.27
C ALA A 94 4.43 -8.48 -10.42
N LEU A 95 4.79 -7.23 -10.75
CA LEU A 95 4.26 -6.46 -11.86
C LEU A 95 5.36 -5.61 -12.48
N PRO A 96 5.26 -5.24 -13.77
CA PRO A 96 6.20 -4.30 -14.34
C PRO A 96 6.02 -2.90 -13.73
N SER A 97 7.15 -2.25 -13.43
CA SER A 97 7.17 -0.88 -12.91
C SER A 97 6.72 0.15 -13.94
N LEU A 98 5.94 1.11 -13.50
CA LEU A 98 5.50 2.26 -14.29
C LEU A 98 6.42 3.48 -14.14
N THR A 99 7.55 3.39 -13.44
CA THR A 99 8.47 4.53 -13.22
C THR A 99 9.02 5.12 -14.51
N ARG A 100 9.09 4.33 -15.59
CA ARG A 100 9.48 4.79 -16.93
C ARG A 100 8.34 5.47 -17.70
N VAL A 101 7.11 5.29 -17.23
CA VAL A 101 5.91 5.92 -17.80
C VAL A 101 5.53 7.16 -17.00
N TYR A 102 5.49 7.03 -15.67
CA TYR A 102 5.15 8.12 -14.76
C TYR A 102 6.20 8.25 -13.66
N HIS A 103 6.84 9.39 -13.54
CA HIS A 103 7.78 9.63 -12.44
C HIS A 103 7.14 9.53 -11.05
N GLY A 104 5.86 9.88 -10.93
CA GLY A 104 5.10 9.76 -9.68
C GLY A 104 4.93 8.32 -9.19
N ALA A 105 5.03 7.32 -10.08
CA ALA A 105 4.95 5.91 -9.71
C ALA A 105 6.05 5.49 -8.73
N HIS A 106 7.22 6.16 -8.77
CA HIS A 106 8.38 5.79 -7.95
C HIS A 106 8.07 5.67 -6.44
N LEU A 107 7.33 6.60 -5.87
CA LEU A 107 6.99 6.55 -4.44
C LEU A 107 5.76 5.67 -4.18
N GLN A 108 4.79 5.68 -5.07
CA GLN A 108 3.56 4.91 -4.92
C GLN A 108 3.82 3.39 -5.03
N GLU A 109 4.70 2.97 -5.94
CA GLU A 109 5.12 1.56 -6.04
C GLU A 109 5.89 1.10 -4.80
N ARG A 110 6.73 1.97 -4.21
CA ARG A 110 7.41 1.67 -2.95
C ARG A 110 6.44 1.55 -1.78
N GLU A 111 5.38 2.35 -1.74
CA GLU A 111 4.32 2.24 -0.74
C GLU A 111 3.62 0.87 -0.85
N VAL A 112 3.19 0.49 -2.06
CA VAL A 112 2.55 -0.81 -2.29
C VAL A 112 3.51 -1.96 -1.96
N TYR A 113 4.78 -1.87 -2.35
CA TYR A 113 5.80 -2.86 -1.98
C TYR A 113 5.96 -2.96 -0.47
N ASP A 114 6.06 -1.85 0.24
CA ASP A 114 6.28 -1.83 1.69
C ASP A 114 5.11 -2.45 2.47
N LEU A 115 3.88 -2.18 2.05
CA LEU A 115 2.69 -2.56 2.80
C LEU A 115 2.08 -3.91 2.36
N PHE A 116 2.23 -4.30 1.09
CA PHE A 116 1.67 -5.54 0.52
C PHE A 116 2.72 -6.55 0.05
N GLY A 117 3.98 -6.14 -0.14
CA GLY A 117 5.05 -7.00 -0.64
C GLY A 117 4.93 -7.33 -2.11
N ILE A 118 4.27 -6.49 -2.90
CA ILE A 118 4.18 -6.65 -4.35
C ILE A 118 5.42 -6.03 -4.98
N ARG A 119 6.18 -6.82 -5.73
CA ARG A 119 7.38 -6.34 -6.43
C ARG A 119 7.00 -5.61 -7.71
N PHE A 120 7.82 -4.60 -8.05
CA PHE A 120 7.71 -3.86 -9.30
C PHE A 120 9.00 -4.05 -10.11
N ASP A 121 8.94 -4.91 -11.12
CA ASP A 121 10.09 -5.26 -11.93
C ASP A 121 10.53 -4.07 -12.79
N GLY A 122 11.82 -3.73 -12.70
CA GLY A 122 12.39 -2.55 -13.36
C GLY A 122 12.28 -1.25 -12.57
N HIS A 123 11.77 -1.29 -11.34
CA HIS A 123 11.81 -0.14 -10.44
C HIS A 123 13.27 0.20 -10.05
N PRO A 124 13.71 1.46 -10.14
CA PRO A 124 15.12 1.83 -9.94
C PRO A 124 15.61 1.72 -8.49
N ASP A 125 14.71 1.81 -7.50
CA ASP A 125 15.06 1.83 -6.06
C ASP A 125 13.89 1.30 -5.23
N LEU A 126 13.61 -0.01 -5.32
CA LEU A 126 12.50 -0.67 -4.62
C LEU A 126 12.93 -1.06 -3.20
N ARG A 127 12.73 -0.16 -2.27
CA ARG A 127 13.01 -0.34 -0.83
C ARG A 127 11.86 0.16 0.02
N ARG A 128 11.77 -0.32 1.27
CA ARG A 128 10.75 0.13 2.21
C ARG A 128 10.79 1.65 2.41
N MET A 129 9.65 2.25 2.74
CA MET A 129 9.51 3.69 2.90
C MET A 129 8.92 4.08 4.26
N PHE A 130 7.91 3.38 4.74
CA PHE A 130 7.20 3.66 6.00
C PHE A 130 7.64 2.74 7.14
N LEU A 131 7.92 1.48 6.82
CA LEU A 131 8.29 0.49 7.82
C LEU A 131 9.81 0.50 8.02
N TRP A 132 10.25 0.17 9.23
CA TRP A 132 11.68 0.06 9.52
C TRP A 132 12.30 -1.14 8.80
N GLU A 133 13.60 -1.07 8.58
CA GLU A 133 14.36 -2.15 7.98
C GLU A 133 14.31 -3.40 8.85
N GLY A 134 13.94 -4.54 8.27
CA GLY A 134 13.73 -5.79 9.01
C GLY A 134 12.31 -5.95 9.60
N PHE A 135 11.35 -5.07 9.28
CA PHE A 135 9.94 -5.28 9.65
C PHE A 135 9.44 -6.63 9.13
N PRO A 136 8.86 -7.49 9.99
CA PRO A 136 8.49 -8.85 9.64
C PRO A 136 7.18 -8.90 8.87
N GLY A 137 7.26 -9.01 7.55
CA GLY A 137 6.09 -9.18 6.68
C GLY A 137 5.51 -7.89 6.12
N TYR A 138 4.23 -7.92 5.78
CA TYR A 138 3.51 -6.86 5.06
C TYR A 138 2.18 -6.59 5.74
N PRO A 139 2.04 -5.46 6.45
CA PRO A 139 0.94 -5.26 7.41
C PRO A 139 -0.44 -5.12 6.79
N LEU A 140 -0.57 -4.80 5.49
CA LEU A 140 -1.86 -4.69 4.83
C LEU A 140 -2.31 -6.00 4.16
N ARG A 141 -1.51 -7.06 4.22
CA ARG A 141 -1.99 -8.39 3.83
C ARG A 141 -2.95 -8.93 4.88
N LYS A 142 -4.03 -9.56 4.45
CA LYS A 142 -5.03 -10.17 5.35
C LYS A 142 -4.46 -11.28 6.21
N ASP A 143 -3.53 -12.06 5.67
CA ASP A 143 -2.82 -13.11 6.41
C ASP A 143 -1.91 -12.55 7.52
N PHE A 144 -1.32 -11.37 7.33
CA PHE A 144 -0.55 -10.69 8.38
C PHE A 144 -1.41 -10.36 9.61
N LEU A 145 -2.64 -9.91 9.41
CA LEU A 145 -3.57 -9.57 10.50
C LEU A 145 -4.05 -10.81 11.27
N GLN A 146 -3.99 -11.99 10.64
CA GLN A 146 -4.39 -13.25 11.24
C GLN A 146 -3.25 -13.94 11.99
N MET A 147 -2.01 -13.43 11.93
CA MET A 147 -0.90 -13.99 12.68
C MET A 147 -1.20 -13.97 14.19
N PRO A 148 -1.11 -15.13 14.89
CA PRO A 148 -1.20 -15.17 16.33
C PRO A 148 -0.17 -14.25 16.98
N GLY A 149 -0.54 -13.56 18.07
CA GLY A 149 0.35 -12.61 18.75
C GLY A 149 1.70 -13.21 19.14
N GLN A 150 1.73 -14.50 19.52
CA GLN A 150 2.97 -15.23 19.84
C GLN A 150 3.93 -15.37 18.65
N VAL A 151 3.42 -15.49 17.41
CA VAL A 151 4.26 -15.54 16.21
C VAL A 151 4.87 -14.17 15.93
N ARG A 152 4.14 -13.09 16.21
CA ARG A 152 4.66 -11.72 16.06
C ARG A 152 5.78 -11.41 17.04
N ALA A 153 5.66 -11.87 18.29
CA ALA A 153 6.66 -11.65 19.33
C ALA A 153 8.01 -12.33 19.04
N GLY A 154 8.02 -13.42 18.29
CA GLY A 154 9.23 -14.14 17.90
C GLY A 154 9.90 -13.66 16.63
N LEU A 155 9.33 -12.70 15.89
CA LEU A 155 9.87 -12.23 14.63
C LEU A 155 10.97 -11.17 14.85
N PRO A 156 12.07 -11.19 14.02
CA PRO A 156 13.08 -10.15 14.10
C PRO A 156 12.47 -8.75 13.91
N GLY A 157 12.78 -7.82 14.81
CA GLY A 157 12.28 -6.46 14.75
C GLY A 157 11.03 -6.19 15.61
N PHE A 158 10.34 -7.22 16.12
CA PHE A 158 9.40 -7.03 17.22
C PHE A 158 10.12 -7.07 18.56
N PRO A 159 9.80 -6.18 19.51
CA PRO A 159 10.32 -6.28 20.85
C PRO A 159 9.96 -7.65 21.44
N HIS A 160 10.94 -8.36 21.96
CA HIS A 160 10.68 -9.56 22.74
C HIS A 160 9.79 -9.17 23.92
N GLU A 161 8.76 -9.97 24.19
CA GLU A 161 8.00 -9.86 25.43
C GLU A 161 8.92 -10.18 26.62
N SER A 162 9.68 -9.19 27.09
CA SER A 162 10.00 -9.11 28.49
C SER A 162 8.75 -8.57 29.20
N GLU A 163 8.49 -8.95 30.44
CA GLU A 163 7.35 -8.40 31.21
C GLU A 163 7.34 -6.87 31.23
N GLU A 164 8.50 -6.22 31.03
CA GLU A 164 8.66 -4.76 30.89
C GLU A 164 8.25 -4.19 29.53
N ASN A 165 8.10 -5.01 28.48
CA ASN A 165 7.77 -4.59 27.10
C ASN A 165 6.52 -5.28 26.57
N ALA A 166 5.69 -5.86 27.43
CA ALA A 166 4.39 -6.39 27.03
C ALA A 166 3.60 -5.29 26.31
N TRP A 167 3.11 -5.60 25.11
CA TRP A 167 2.27 -4.67 24.34
C TRP A 167 1.13 -4.19 25.24
N PRO A 168 0.90 -2.87 25.33
CA PRO A 168 -0.08 -2.35 26.26
C PRO A 168 -1.45 -2.98 26.04
N VAL A 169 -2.07 -3.39 27.16
CA VAL A 169 -3.45 -3.89 27.18
C VAL A 169 -4.37 -2.86 26.49
N PRO A 170 -5.43 -3.27 25.75
CA PRO A 170 -6.36 -2.33 25.14
C PRO A 170 -6.82 -1.28 26.15
N GLY A 171 -6.44 -0.02 25.92
CA GLY A 171 -6.71 1.11 26.82
C GLY A 171 -5.47 1.77 27.42
N SER A 172 -4.29 1.14 27.36
CA SER A 172 -3.04 1.80 27.75
C SER A 172 -2.39 2.45 26.52
N VAL A 173 -2.19 3.75 26.57
CA VAL A 173 -1.45 4.49 25.53
C VAL A 173 0.04 4.23 25.76
N PRO A 174 0.82 3.75 24.74
CA PRO A 174 2.26 3.65 24.86
C PRO A 174 2.83 5.02 25.20
N GLN A 175 3.51 5.11 26.34
CA GLN A 175 4.21 6.35 26.67
C GLN A 175 5.46 6.42 25.78
N ARG A 176 5.45 7.32 24.80
CA ARG A 176 6.67 7.68 24.09
C ARG A 176 7.65 8.29 25.10
N PRO A 177 8.96 8.11 24.92
CA PRO A 177 9.93 8.87 25.69
C PRO A 177 9.59 10.36 25.60
N LEU A 178 9.40 11.01 26.76
CA LEU A 178 9.08 12.43 26.79
C LEU A 178 10.22 13.23 26.14
N HIS A 179 9.87 14.08 25.20
CA HIS A 179 10.80 15.06 24.68
C HIS A 179 11.12 16.06 25.80
N PRO A 180 12.35 16.61 25.91
CA PRO A 180 12.71 17.58 26.97
C PRO A 180 11.76 18.77 27.11
N ASN A 181 11.03 19.10 26.04
CA ASN A 181 10.06 20.21 26.01
C ASN A 181 8.59 19.76 26.15
N ASP A 182 8.34 18.46 26.37
CA ASP A 182 6.97 18.00 26.64
C ASP A 182 6.56 18.42 28.06
N PRO A 183 5.29 18.82 28.29
CA PRO A 183 4.81 19.11 29.63
C PRO A 183 4.97 17.87 30.50
N GLN A 184 5.64 18.02 31.62
CA GLN A 184 5.84 16.92 32.59
C GLN A 184 4.46 16.53 33.15
N PRO A 185 4.16 15.22 33.29
CA PRO A 185 2.95 14.79 33.97
C PRO A 185 2.98 15.36 35.40
N GLU A 186 1.95 16.09 35.77
CA GLU A 186 1.78 16.56 37.15
C GLU A 186 1.79 15.34 38.06
N GLY A 187 2.66 15.36 39.08
CA GLY A 187 3.05 14.19 39.86
C GLY A 187 1.85 13.40 40.38
N GLU A 188 1.94 12.08 40.24
CA GLU A 188 1.12 11.15 41.02
C GLU A 188 1.26 11.51 42.51
N VAL A 189 0.13 11.89 43.08
CA VAL A 189 0.01 11.98 44.54
C VAL A 189 0.17 10.54 45.07
N VAL A 190 1.35 10.19 45.57
CA VAL A 190 1.57 8.98 46.34
C VAL A 190 0.72 9.11 47.59
N VAL A 191 -0.44 8.47 47.58
CA VAL A 191 -1.22 8.25 48.80
C VAL A 191 -0.39 7.28 49.65
N ALA A 192 0.29 7.81 50.64
CA ALA A 192 0.94 7.02 51.66
C ALA A 192 -0.11 6.15 52.37
N ASP A 193 0.03 4.87 52.27
CA ASP A 193 -0.79 3.89 52.97
C ASP A 193 -0.44 3.96 54.49
N GLU A 194 -1.28 4.67 55.23
CA GLU A 194 -1.24 4.66 56.67
C GLU A 194 -1.97 3.41 57.19
N SER A 195 -1.26 2.28 57.22
CA SER A 195 -1.70 1.16 58.02
C SER A 195 -0.48 0.42 58.55
N GLU A 196 -0.25 0.60 59.83
CA GLU A 196 0.20 -0.36 60.83
C GLU A 196 1.04 0.32 61.88
N ASP A 197 0.36 0.72 62.94
CA ASP A 197 0.88 0.50 64.31
C ASP A 197 -0.30 0.57 65.29
N ALA A 198 -0.78 -0.61 65.65
CA ALA A 198 -1.55 -0.83 66.87
C ALA A 198 -1.32 -2.27 67.35
N SER A 199 -0.34 -2.43 68.24
CA SER A 199 -0.42 -3.30 69.42
C SER A 199 0.94 -3.52 70.02
#